data_3da7ded2793e915fc04a35674376f52e
#
_entry.id   3da7ded2793e915fc04a35674376f52e
#
_cell.length_a   1.000
_cell.length_b   1.000
_cell.length_c   1.000
_cell.angle_alpha   90.00
_cell.angle_beta   90.00
_cell.angle_gamma   90.00
#
_symmetry.space_group_name_H-M   'P 1'
#
loop_
_entity.id
_entity.type
_entity.pdbx_description
1 polymer ?
#
loop_
_entity_poly.entity_id
_entity_poly.type
_entity_poly.pdbx_seq_one_letter_code
_entity_poly.pdbx_strand_id
1 'polypeptide(L)'
;MDKVKPTIIVTGVSGNLGRRLLEQLSGYSVVGIDLTPPTGAVDRFVPLDLSKEESTRQLHLLIREMHPVSFVHLAFVIDPQRTGILDRDRMWQINVAGTARVMEAISEANRVSGTMLRQFIFPSSVSAYGSDMPEAVTEDAPLRAHTLPYAIHKKESDEVVQQRAPSLRGCGVFILRPHIFAGASVENYLMGAFRGTPNGKSQRAVRMRQAGKRLPCMLPFGQKYLDNKIQFVHVDDMAALIAWILRREPEAQRLTVLNVAGRGEPMTFAQCIQIAHAKLIRVPGQWAMRRVLQVLWNTNISAIPPDAVPYMTGQYIMNTDRLKGFLGAEYEQVISKTNLDAFADSFAA
;
A
#
# COMPACT_ATOMS: atom_id res chain seq x y z
N MET A 1 -23.92 30.03 9.34
CA MET A 1 -23.29 29.80 8.02
C MET A 1 -22.44 28.55 8.13
N ASP A 2 -22.87 27.46 7.55
CA ASP A 2 -22.05 26.25 7.49
C ASP A 2 -20.74 26.58 6.78
N LYS A 3 -19.61 26.37 7.46
CA LYS A 3 -18.30 26.56 6.83
C LYS A 3 -18.19 25.58 5.65
N VAL A 4 -17.95 26.13 4.46
CA VAL A 4 -17.68 25.33 3.27
C VAL A 4 -16.50 24.39 3.58
N LYS A 5 -16.74 23.07 3.48
CA LYS A 5 -15.69 22.08 3.74
C LYS A 5 -14.60 22.18 2.66
N PRO A 6 -13.33 22.14 3.04
CA PRO A 6 -12.25 22.07 2.04
C PRO A 6 -12.35 20.78 1.22
N THR A 7 -12.11 20.90 -0.09
CA THR A 7 -12.19 19.77 -1.02
C THR A 7 -10.87 18.99 -1.04
N ILE A 8 -10.95 17.68 -1.03
CA ILE A 8 -9.80 16.79 -1.29
C ILE A 8 -10.15 15.79 -2.40
N ILE A 9 -9.14 15.40 -3.17
CA ILE A 9 -9.27 14.33 -4.17
C ILE A 9 -8.56 13.10 -3.67
N VAL A 10 -9.23 11.93 -3.76
CA VAL A 10 -8.68 10.63 -3.38
C VAL A 10 -8.81 9.68 -4.55
N THR A 11 -7.69 9.21 -5.12
CA THR A 11 -7.69 8.11 -6.10
C THR A 11 -7.59 6.77 -5.41
N GLY A 12 -8.13 5.69 -6.01
CA GLY A 12 -8.16 4.38 -5.35
C GLY A 12 -9.12 4.32 -4.16
N VAL A 13 -10.13 5.17 -4.18
CA VAL A 13 -11.08 5.40 -3.08
C VAL A 13 -11.89 4.15 -2.72
N SER A 14 -12.07 3.22 -3.66
CA SER A 14 -12.80 1.96 -3.46
C SER A 14 -11.95 0.84 -2.88
N GLY A 15 -10.62 1.05 -2.79
CA GLY A 15 -9.69 0.12 -2.17
C GLY A 15 -9.85 0.01 -0.66
N ASN A 16 -9.16 -0.98 -0.04
CA ASN A 16 -9.25 -1.20 1.41
C ASN A 16 -8.83 0.06 2.21
N LEU A 17 -7.65 0.62 1.91
CA LEU A 17 -7.16 1.85 2.57
C LEU A 17 -8.06 3.06 2.24
N GLY A 18 -8.55 3.17 0.99
CA GLY A 18 -9.47 4.23 0.58
C GLY A 18 -10.73 4.27 1.43
N ARG A 19 -11.38 3.12 1.62
CA ARG A 19 -12.58 3.01 2.47
C ARG A 19 -12.32 3.41 3.92
N ARG A 20 -11.21 2.96 4.51
CA ARG A 20 -10.82 3.33 5.88
C ARG A 20 -10.51 4.82 6.01
N LEU A 21 -9.89 5.39 4.98
CA LEU A 21 -9.62 6.81 4.95
C LEU A 21 -10.91 7.64 4.89
N LEU A 22 -11.91 7.23 4.10
CA LEU A 22 -13.20 7.94 4.02
C LEU A 22 -13.86 8.12 5.40
N GLU A 23 -13.73 7.13 6.28
CA GLU A 23 -14.27 7.19 7.65
C GLU A 23 -13.60 8.31 8.51
N GLN A 24 -12.41 8.75 8.13
CA GLN A 24 -11.62 9.79 8.82
C GLN A 24 -11.80 11.19 8.23
N LEU A 25 -12.54 11.34 7.12
CA LEU A 25 -12.59 12.55 6.31
C LEU A 25 -13.88 13.37 6.46
N SER A 26 -14.62 13.20 7.54
CA SER A 26 -15.91 13.90 7.79
C SER A 26 -15.83 15.43 7.72
N GLY A 27 -14.65 16.02 7.94
CA GLY A 27 -14.37 17.45 7.84
C GLY A 27 -14.12 17.99 6.44
N TYR A 28 -14.12 17.11 5.42
CA TYR A 28 -13.77 17.45 4.03
C TYR A 28 -14.93 17.16 3.08
N SER A 29 -14.94 17.85 1.94
CA SER A 29 -15.68 17.43 0.76
C SER A 29 -14.77 16.51 -0.06
N VAL A 30 -15.19 15.26 -0.31
CA VAL A 30 -14.37 14.23 -0.92
C VAL A 30 -14.78 13.98 -2.36
N VAL A 31 -13.85 14.18 -3.28
CA VAL A 31 -13.95 13.71 -4.67
C VAL A 31 -13.20 12.40 -4.80
N GLY A 32 -13.94 11.32 -4.97
CA GLY A 32 -13.37 9.97 -5.11
C GLY A 32 -13.13 9.59 -6.57
N ILE A 33 -11.96 9.08 -6.88
CA ILE A 33 -11.59 8.59 -8.22
C ILE A 33 -11.24 7.12 -8.14
N ASP A 34 -11.91 6.29 -8.94
CA ASP A 34 -11.63 4.86 -9.10
C ASP A 34 -12.29 4.34 -10.39
N LEU A 35 -12.10 3.06 -10.71
CA LEU A 35 -12.84 2.39 -11.80
C LEU A 35 -14.27 2.00 -11.37
N THR A 36 -14.47 1.72 -10.09
CA THR A 36 -15.75 1.34 -9.50
C THR A 36 -16.08 2.24 -8.31
N PRO A 37 -17.37 2.56 -8.08
CA PRO A 37 -17.74 3.41 -6.95
C PRO A 37 -17.38 2.77 -5.61
N PRO A 38 -17.00 3.57 -4.58
CA PRO A 38 -16.74 3.07 -3.24
C PRO A 38 -18.04 2.66 -2.54
N THR A 39 -17.93 1.82 -1.52
CA THR A 39 -19.04 1.50 -0.62
C THR A 39 -19.28 2.60 0.43
N GLY A 40 -18.29 3.45 0.69
CA GLY A 40 -18.40 4.62 1.57
C GLY A 40 -18.90 5.86 0.84
N ALA A 41 -19.40 6.85 1.61
CA ALA A 41 -19.91 8.09 1.05
C ALA A 41 -18.77 8.98 0.52
N VAL A 42 -18.94 9.51 -0.68
CA VAL A 42 -18.13 10.58 -1.28
C VAL A 42 -19.09 11.65 -1.82
N ASP A 43 -18.67 12.92 -1.79
CA ASP A 43 -19.52 14.00 -2.31
C ASP A 43 -19.61 13.96 -3.83
N ARG A 44 -18.55 13.50 -4.50
CA ARG A 44 -18.54 13.25 -5.94
C ARG A 44 -17.70 12.04 -6.26
N PHE A 45 -18.22 11.14 -7.10
CA PHE A 45 -17.45 10.02 -7.66
C PHE A 45 -17.17 10.28 -9.14
N VAL A 46 -15.91 10.05 -9.54
CA VAL A 46 -15.43 10.19 -10.92
C VAL A 46 -14.84 8.86 -11.37
N PRO A 47 -15.49 8.11 -12.25
CA PRO A 47 -14.90 6.91 -12.84
C PRO A 47 -13.77 7.31 -13.80
N LEU A 48 -12.52 6.92 -13.48
CA LEU A 48 -11.36 7.29 -14.28
C LEU A 48 -10.32 6.17 -14.32
N ASP A 49 -9.93 5.77 -15.53
CA ASP A 49 -8.86 4.79 -15.76
C ASP A 49 -7.51 5.52 -15.92
N LEU A 50 -6.68 5.48 -14.89
CA LEU A 50 -5.35 6.10 -14.89
C LEU A 50 -4.36 5.45 -15.88
N SER A 51 -4.69 4.29 -16.47
CA SER A 51 -3.86 3.70 -17.55
C SER A 51 -3.94 4.48 -18.86
N LYS A 52 -4.95 5.33 -19.02
CA LYS A 52 -5.24 6.06 -20.26
C LYS A 52 -4.53 7.41 -20.27
N GLU A 53 -3.98 7.81 -21.43
CA GLU A 53 -3.31 9.10 -21.59
C GLU A 53 -4.26 10.28 -21.36
N GLU A 54 -5.52 10.14 -21.78
CA GLU A 54 -6.56 11.16 -21.61
C GLU A 54 -6.84 11.47 -20.13
N SER A 55 -6.46 10.58 -19.22
CA SER A 55 -6.63 10.78 -17.78
C SER A 55 -5.89 12.01 -17.26
N THR A 56 -4.74 12.37 -17.83
CA THR A 56 -4.00 13.60 -17.47
C THR A 56 -4.87 14.84 -17.67
N ARG A 57 -5.49 14.96 -18.86
CA ARG A 57 -6.37 16.10 -19.17
C ARG A 57 -7.62 16.10 -18.29
N GLN A 58 -8.22 14.93 -18.07
CA GLN A 58 -9.43 14.82 -17.25
C GLN A 58 -9.15 15.20 -15.79
N LEU A 59 -8.02 14.74 -15.22
CA LEU A 59 -7.56 15.14 -13.91
C LEU A 59 -7.27 16.63 -13.81
N HIS A 60 -6.58 17.21 -14.80
CA HIS A 60 -6.31 18.64 -14.85
C HIS A 60 -7.61 19.47 -14.79
N LEU A 61 -8.61 19.12 -15.62
CA LEU A 61 -9.91 19.79 -15.63
C LEU A 61 -10.64 19.63 -14.29
N LEU A 62 -10.62 18.43 -13.70
CA LEU A 62 -11.24 18.16 -12.42
C LEU A 62 -10.58 18.96 -11.29
N ILE A 63 -9.25 19.04 -11.25
CA ILE A 63 -8.52 19.83 -10.24
C ILE A 63 -8.87 21.31 -10.37
N ARG A 64 -8.97 21.82 -11.60
CA ARG A 64 -9.37 23.21 -11.85
C ARG A 64 -10.82 23.51 -11.46
N GLU A 65 -11.72 22.56 -11.65
CA GLU A 65 -13.13 22.68 -11.28
C GLU A 65 -13.32 22.64 -9.75
N MET A 66 -12.66 21.69 -9.11
CA MET A 66 -12.90 21.38 -7.70
C MET A 66 -12.03 22.17 -6.72
N HIS A 67 -10.96 22.82 -7.17
CA HIS A 67 -10.00 23.57 -6.35
C HIS A 67 -9.61 22.81 -5.07
N PRO A 68 -9.10 21.56 -5.16
CA PRO A 68 -8.80 20.77 -3.98
C PRO A 68 -7.64 21.37 -3.20
N VAL A 69 -7.73 21.30 -1.86
CA VAL A 69 -6.61 21.69 -0.97
C VAL A 69 -5.58 20.57 -0.86
N SER A 70 -5.98 19.30 -1.03
CA SER A 70 -5.08 18.15 -0.93
C SER A 70 -5.46 17.04 -1.91
N PHE A 71 -4.45 16.24 -2.29
CA PHE A 71 -4.61 15.10 -3.18
C PHE A 71 -3.97 13.85 -2.55
N VAL A 72 -4.74 12.78 -2.39
CA VAL A 72 -4.26 11.49 -1.87
C VAL A 72 -4.31 10.46 -2.99
N HIS A 73 -3.14 9.95 -3.38
CA HIS A 73 -3.01 9.02 -4.50
C HIS A 73 -2.86 7.57 -4.02
N LEU A 74 -4.00 6.86 -3.88
CA LEU A 74 -4.03 5.46 -3.43
C LEU A 74 -4.22 4.45 -4.56
N ALA A 75 -4.62 4.88 -5.77
CA ALA A 75 -4.87 3.99 -6.90
C ALA A 75 -3.59 3.24 -7.28
N PHE A 76 -3.60 1.91 -7.08
CA PHE A 76 -2.48 1.03 -7.36
C PHE A 76 -2.93 -0.42 -7.49
N VAL A 77 -2.50 -1.11 -8.53
CA VAL A 77 -2.74 -2.55 -8.71
C VAL A 77 -1.71 -3.33 -7.90
N ILE A 78 -2.19 -4.01 -6.85
CA ILE A 78 -1.34 -4.81 -5.94
C ILE A 78 -1.41 -6.29 -6.32
N ASP A 79 -2.63 -6.79 -6.52
CA ASP A 79 -2.91 -8.19 -6.82
C ASP A 79 -3.53 -8.31 -8.21
N PRO A 80 -2.75 -8.74 -9.22
CA PRO A 80 -3.22 -8.86 -10.60
C PRO A 80 -4.30 -9.92 -10.77
N GLN A 81 -4.29 -11.01 -10.01
CA GLN A 81 -5.34 -12.03 -10.09
C GLN A 81 -6.67 -11.54 -9.52
N ARG A 82 -6.63 -10.82 -8.41
CA ARG A 82 -7.84 -10.27 -7.78
C ARG A 82 -8.48 -9.20 -8.65
N THR A 83 -7.67 -8.29 -9.18
CA THR A 83 -8.16 -7.20 -10.06
C THR A 83 -8.50 -7.70 -11.47
N GLY A 84 -7.97 -8.86 -11.88
CA GLY A 84 -8.08 -9.35 -13.25
C GLY A 84 -7.12 -8.67 -14.25
N ILE A 85 -6.23 -7.81 -13.77
CA ILE A 85 -5.24 -7.11 -14.60
C ILE A 85 -3.95 -7.94 -14.57
N LEU A 86 -3.90 -8.98 -15.40
CA LEU A 86 -2.75 -9.89 -15.50
C LEU A 86 -1.66 -9.38 -16.45
N ASP A 87 -2.00 -8.46 -17.34
CA ASP A 87 -1.07 -7.81 -18.25
C ASP A 87 -0.13 -6.88 -17.47
N ARG A 88 1.17 -7.16 -17.55
CA ARG A 88 2.22 -6.42 -16.85
C ARG A 88 2.35 -4.98 -17.37
N ASP A 89 2.19 -4.77 -18.66
CA ASP A 89 2.27 -3.44 -19.28
C ASP A 89 1.09 -2.57 -18.82
N ARG A 90 -0.13 -3.13 -18.81
CA ARG A 90 -1.30 -2.44 -18.27
C ARG A 90 -1.15 -2.13 -16.77
N MET A 91 -0.60 -3.07 -16.01
CA MET A 91 -0.32 -2.88 -14.59
C MET A 91 0.69 -1.73 -14.39
N TRP A 92 1.74 -1.65 -15.23
CA TRP A 92 2.70 -0.56 -15.21
C TRP A 92 2.06 0.76 -15.61
N GLN A 93 1.21 0.76 -16.65
CA GLN A 93 0.48 1.96 -17.09
C GLN A 93 -0.42 2.54 -16.01
N ILE A 94 -1.03 1.70 -15.17
CA ILE A 94 -1.84 2.17 -14.02
C ILE A 94 -0.93 2.69 -12.90
N ASN A 95 0.05 1.88 -12.51
CA ASN A 95 0.83 2.10 -11.31
C ASN A 95 1.87 3.22 -11.47
N VAL A 96 2.69 3.13 -12.50
CA VAL A 96 3.84 4.05 -12.68
C VAL A 96 3.46 5.23 -13.55
N ALA A 97 2.99 4.98 -14.77
CA ALA A 97 2.57 6.04 -15.66
C ALA A 97 1.35 6.81 -15.10
N GLY A 98 0.41 6.11 -14.46
CA GLY A 98 -0.73 6.74 -13.76
C GLY A 98 -0.28 7.70 -12.66
N THR A 99 0.70 7.30 -11.83
CA THR A 99 1.30 8.20 -10.82
C THR A 99 1.93 9.44 -11.48
N ALA A 100 2.66 9.25 -12.58
CA ALA A 100 3.26 10.36 -13.32
C ALA A 100 2.19 11.31 -13.89
N ARG A 101 1.09 10.78 -14.46
CA ARG A 101 -0.04 11.56 -14.98
C ARG A 101 -0.75 12.37 -13.89
N VAL A 102 -0.95 11.78 -12.71
CA VAL A 102 -1.53 12.50 -11.57
C VAL A 102 -0.66 13.70 -11.20
N MET A 103 0.64 13.52 -11.06
CA MET A 103 1.54 14.61 -10.68
C MET A 103 1.66 15.67 -11.78
N GLU A 104 1.62 15.27 -13.05
CA GLU A 104 1.60 16.22 -14.18
C GLU A 104 0.33 17.06 -14.20
N ALA A 105 -0.84 16.43 -14.01
CA ALA A 105 -2.11 17.14 -13.95
C ALA A 105 -2.15 18.17 -12.79
N ILE A 106 -1.60 17.83 -11.64
CA ILE A 106 -1.49 18.74 -10.48
C ILE A 106 -0.54 19.90 -10.82
N SER A 107 0.64 19.60 -11.35
CA SER A 107 1.64 20.61 -11.72
C SER A 107 1.09 21.60 -12.73
N GLU A 108 0.39 21.12 -13.76
CA GLU A 108 -0.23 21.94 -14.79
C GLU A 108 -1.38 22.79 -14.20
N ALA A 109 -2.23 22.24 -13.35
CA ALA A 109 -3.29 22.97 -12.68
C ALA A 109 -2.74 24.10 -11.80
N ASN A 110 -1.69 23.85 -11.02
CA ASN A 110 -1.04 24.85 -10.19
C ASN A 110 -0.41 25.98 -11.04
N ARG A 111 0.13 25.65 -12.22
CA ARG A 111 0.77 26.63 -13.12
C ARG A 111 -0.24 27.55 -13.80
N VAL A 112 -1.36 27.01 -14.27
CA VAL A 112 -2.32 27.72 -15.12
C VAL A 112 -3.40 28.44 -14.32
N SER A 113 -3.91 27.82 -13.28
CA SER A 113 -5.12 28.30 -12.58
C SER A 113 -4.86 29.00 -11.24
N GLY A 114 -3.60 29.05 -10.80
CA GLY A 114 -3.30 29.55 -9.45
C GLY A 114 -3.94 28.69 -8.33
N THR A 115 -4.45 27.51 -8.68
CA THR A 115 -4.96 26.53 -7.72
C THR A 115 -3.77 26.00 -6.94
N MET A 116 -3.66 26.38 -5.66
CA MET A 116 -2.57 25.89 -4.83
C MET A 116 -3.00 24.64 -4.07
N LEU A 117 -2.67 23.47 -4.62
CA LEU A 117 -2.71 22.23 -3.86
C LEU A 117 -1.66 22.32 -2.74
N ARG A 118 -2.10 22.17 -1.49
CA ARG A 118 -1.21 22.29 -0.33
C ARG A 118 -0.47 21.01 -0.02
N GLN A 119 -1.10 19.86 -0.28
CA GLN A 119 -0.55 18.54 0.08
C GLN A 119 -0.79 17.53 -1.03
N PHE A 120 0.25 16.75 -1.32
CA PHE A 120 0.16 15.53 -2.11
C PHE A 120 0.67 14.36 -1.28
N ILE A 121 -0.14 13.31 -1.12
CA ILE A 121 0.21 12.14 -0.30
C ILE A 121 0.20 10.88 -1.18
N PHE A 122 1.32 10.17 -1.19
CA PHE A 122 1.51 8.93 -1.94
C PHE A 122 1.99 7.80 -1.03
N PRO A 123 1.19 6.76 -0.77
CA PRO A 123 1.66 5.54 -0.14
C PRO A 123 2.50 4.69 -1.11
N SER A 124 3.81 4.68 -0.87
CA SER A 124 4.77 3.75 -1.48
C SER A 124 4.70 2.37 -0.79
N SER A 125 5.82 1.73 -0.49
CA SER A 125 5.87 0.46 0.24
C SER A 125 7.27 0.13 0.73
N VAL A 126 7.38 -0.64 1.81
CA VAL A 126 8.64 -1.29 2.23
C VAL A 126 9.25 -2.13 1.11
N SER A 127 8.43 -2.75 0.26
CA SER A 127 8.92 -3.60 -0.83
C SER A 127 9.74 -2.83 -1.89
N ALA A 128 9.65 -1.50 -1.93
CA ALA A 128 10.48 -0.67 -2.78
C ALA A 128 11.98 -0.75 -2.42
N TYR A 129 12.31 -1.02 -1.16
CA TYR A 129 13.71 -1.22 -0.74
C TYR A 129 14.32 -2.54 -1.20
N GLY A 130 13.51 -3.53 -1.54
CA GLY A 130 13.97 -4.87 -1.93
C GLY A 130 13.41 -5.95 -1.03
N SER A 131 13.97 -7.16 -1.12
CA SER A 131 13.42 -8.37 -0.51
C SER A 131 14.18 -8.90 0.71
N ASP A 132 15.36 -8.36 1.00
CA ASP A 132 16.19 -8.82 2.12
C ASP A 132 17.00 -7.65 2.67
N MET A 133 16.69 -7.27 3.91
CA MET A 133 17.26 -6.12 4.58
C MET A 133 17.96 -6.62 5.85
N PRO A 134 19.30 -6.82 5.82
CA PRO A 134 20.03 -7.35 6.98
C PRO A 134 19.96 -6.42 8.19
N GLU A 135 19.79 -5.13 7.95
CA GLU A 135 19.66 -4.08 8.97
C GLU A 135 18.37 -3.29 8.78
N ALA A 136 17.95 -2.55 9.80
CA ALA A 136 16.80 -1.66 9.73
C ALA A 136 17.09 -0.50 8.77
N VAL A 137 16.37 -0.47 7.64
CA VAL A 137 16.57 0.57 6.63
C VAL A 137 15.94 1.90 7.05
N THR A 138 16.66 2.98 6.81
CA THR A 138 16.15 4.35 6.93
C THR A 138 15.53 4.81 5.62
N GLU A 139 14.85 5.96 5.64
CA GLU A 139 14.21 6.54 4.45
C GLU A 139 15.21 6.96 3.36
N ASP A 140 16.49 7.14 3.72
CA ASP A 140 17.55 7.52 2.80
C ASP A 140 18.21 6.30 2.13
N ALA A 141 17.84 5.08 2.53
CA ALA A 141 18.35 3.86 1.91
C ALA A 141 17.91 3.76 0.44
N PRO A 142 18.77 3.23 -0.45
CA PRO A 142 18.46 3.12 -1.87
C PRO A 142 17.32 2.12 -2.11
N LEU A 143 16.44 2.45 -3.06
CA LEU A 143 15.37 1.58 -3.50
C LEU A 143 15.93 0.50 -4.45
N ARG A 144 15.79 -0.78 -4.08
CA ARG A 144 16.39 -1.93 -4.77
C ARG A 144 15.39 -3.04 -5.09
N ALA A 145 14.12 -2.68 -5.27
CA ALA A 145 13.09 -3.65 -5.63
C ALA A 145 13.44 -4.42 -6.91
N HIS A 146 13.16 -5.72 -6.90
CA HIS A 146 13.44 -6.65 -8.00
C HIS A 146 12.37 -7.76 -8.03
N THR A 147 12.35 -8.57 -9.07
CA THR A 147 11.54 -9.78 -9.31
C THR A 147 10.03 -9.57 -9.25
N LEU A 148 9.48 -9.04 -8.16
CA LEU A 148 8.04 -8.86 -7.97
C LEU A 148 7.56 -7.58 -8.67
N PRO A 149 6.69 -7.64 -9.70
CA PRO A 149 6.23 -6.46 -10.44
C PRO A 149 5.65 -5.38 -9.53
N TYR A 150 4.86 -5.75 -8.53
CA TYR A 150 4.34 -4.80 -7.54
C TYR A 150 5.45 -3.99 -6.84
N ALA A 151 6.53 -4.67 -6.40
CA ALA A 151 7.64 -4.03 -5.71
C ALA A 151 8.41 -3.09 -6.65
N ILE A 152 8.67 -3.55 -7.89
CA ILE A 152 9.31 -2.73 -8.93
C ILE A 152 8.48 -1.49 -9.21
N HIS A 153 7.17 -1.63 -9.41
CA HIS A 153 6.29 -0.49 -9.68
C HIS A 153 6.20 0.46 -8.48
N LYS A 154 6.25 -0.03 -7.23
CA LYS A 154 6.30 0.83 -6.04
C LYS A 154 7.60 1.63 -5.99
N LYS A 155 8.74 1.00 -6.31
CA LYS A 155 10.02 1.70 -6.45
C LYS A 155 9.94 2.78 -7.53
N GLU A 156 9.55 2.43 -8.75
CA GLU A 156 9.49 3.36 -9.87
C GLU A 156 8.53 4.53 -9.62
N SER A 157 7.36 4.25 -9.02
CA SER A 157 6.39 5.30 -8.66
C SER A 157 6.92 6.21 -7.54
N ASP A 158 7.62 5.66 -6.55
CA ASP A 158 8.30 6.42 -5.49
C ASP A 158 9.35 7.37 -6.11
N GLU A 159 10.19 6.86 -7.02
CA GLU A 159 11.18 7.64 -7.77
C GLU A 159 10.52 8.74 -8.63
N VAL A 160 9.41 8.43 -9.30
CA VAL A 160 8.61 9.42 -10.06
C VAL A 160 8.12 10.55 -9.16
N VAL A 161 7.60 10.20 -7.96
CA VAL A 161 7.13 11.22 -7.00
C VAL A 161 8.30 12.08 -6.51
N GLN A 162 9.43 11.48 -6.16
CA GLN A 162 10.63 12.22 -5.73
C GLN A 162 11.12 13.19 -6.81
N GLN A 163 11.23 12.72 -8.05
CA GLN A 163 11.71 13.52 -9.18
C GLN A 163 10.77 14.67 -9.55
N ARG A 164 9.45 14.45 -9.42
CA ARG A 164 8.44 15.44 -9.80
C ARG A 164 7.99 16.36 -8.65
N ALA A 165 8.31 16.02 -7.38
CA ALA A 165 7.95 16.85 -6.23
C ALA A 165 8.33 18.33 -6.38
N PRO A 166 9.52 18.71 -6.91
CA PRO A 166 9.87 20.12 -7.11
C PRO A 166 8.95 20.88 -8.09
N SER A 167 8.24 20.19 -8.99
CA SER A 167 7.30 20.80 -9.91
C SER A 167 5.97 21.19 -9.27
N LEU A 168 5.65 20.61 -8.10
CA LEU A 168 4.44 20.92 -7.33
C LEU A 168 4.67 22.14 -6.42
N ARG A 169 4.84 23.31 -7.02
CA ARG A 169 5.15 24.56 -6.29
C ARG A 169 4.14 24.83 -5.17
N GLY A 170 4.63 25.17 -3.99
CA GLY A 170 3.79 25.46 -2.82
C GLY A 170 3.15 24.26 -2.15
N CYS A 171 3.37 23.04 -2.67
CA CYS A 171 2.79 21.81 -2.17
C CYS A 171 3.78 21.04 -1.29
N GLY A 172 3.36 20.62 -0.11
CA GLY A 172 4.07 19.61 0.69
C GLY A 172 3.80 18.22 0.12
N VAL A 173 4.87 17.50 -0.25
CA VAL A 173 4.78 16.16 -0.84
C VAL A 173 5.17 15.11 0.20
N PHE A 174 4.29 14.14 0.44
CA PHE A 174 4.51 13.07 1.40
C PHE A 174 4.59 11.72 0.69
N ILE A 175 5.71 11.02 0.85
CA ILE A 175 5.86 9.61 0.47
C ILE A 175 5.83 8.81 1.76
N LEU A 176 4.81 7.98 1.92
CA LEU A 176 4.68 7.07 3.05
C LEU A 176 5.08 5.68 2.59
N ARG A 177 6.09 5.08 3.23
CA ARG A 177 6.54 3.71 2.93
C ARG A 177 6.04 2.76 4.01
N PRO A 178 4.77 2.32 3.93
CA PRO A 178 4.23 1.39 4.91
C PRO A 178 4.93 0.03 4.82
N HIS A 179 5.07 -0.60 5.98
CA HIS A 179 5.37 -2.00 6.07
C HIS A 179 4.15 -2.83 5.65
N ILE A 180 4.15 -4.13 5.85
CA ILE A 180 3.07 -5.00 5.42
C ILE A 180 1.78 -4.64 6.17
N PHE A 181 0.75 -4.32 5.41
CA PHE A 181 -0.56 -4.07 5.99
C PHE A 181 -1.10 -5.32 6.70
N ALA A 182 -1.64 -5.11 7.89
CA ALA A 182 -2.32 -6.08 8.71
C ALA A 182 -3.66 -5.53 9.22
N GLY A 183 -4.49 -6.40 9.78
CA GLY A 183 -5.84 -6.12 10.25
C GLY A 183 -6.87 -7.09 9.66
N ALA A 184 -8.03 -7.23 10.27
CA ALA A 184 -9.06 -8.21 9.92
C ALA A 184 -9.52 -8.12 8.44
N SER A 185 -9.61 -6.91 7.88
CA SER A 185 -10.05 -6.67 6.50
C SER A 185 -8.93 -6.77 5.45
N VAL A 186 -7.69 -6.98 5.87
CA VAL A 186 -6.53 -6.92 4.96
C VAL A 186 -6.31 -8.25 4.26
N GLU A 187 -6.23 -8.19 2.94
CA GLU A 187 -5.83 -9.30 2.09
C GLU A 187 -4.60 -8.91 1.27
N ASN A 188 -3.47 -9.55 1.55
CA ASN A 188 -2.25 -9.47 0.76
C ASN A 188 -1.56 -10.83 0.70
N TYR A 189 -0.47 -10.94 -0.05
CA TYR A 189 0.22 -12.22 -0.28
C TYR A 189 0.68 -12.88 1.02
N LEU A 190 1.23 -12.09 1.95
CA LEU A 190 1.79 -12.64 3.19
C LEU A 190 0.69 -13.04 4.17
N MET A 191 -0.34 -12.19 4.35
CA MET A 191 -1.50 -12.55 5.18
C MET A 191 -2.22 -13.76 4.61
N GLY A 192 -2.35 -13.86 3.28
CA GLY A 192 -2.90 -15.03 2.60
C GLY A 192 -2.10 -16.30 2.86
N ALA A 193 -0.75 -16.21 2.90
CA ALA A 193 0.12 -17.33 3.22
C ALA A 193 -0.04 -17.80 4.66
N PHE A 194 -0.10 -16.88 5.63
CA PHE A 194 -0.33 -17.23 7.04
C PHE A 194 -1.74 -17.78 7.31
N ARG A 195 -2.77 -17.21 6.69
CA ARG A 195 -4.14 -17.74 6.78
C ARG A 195 -4.29 -19.07 6.05
N GLY A 196 -3.41 -19.39 5.12
CA GLY A 196 -3.49 -20.56 4.28
C GLY A 196 -4.74 -20.56 3.38
N THR A 197 -5.29 -19.39 3.05
CA THR A 197 -6.50 -19.29 2.25
C THR A 197 -6.20 -19.63 0.78
N PRO A 198 -6.92 -20.60 0.16
CA PRO A 198 -6.84 -20.85 -1.28
C PRO A 198 -7.52 -19.70 -2.03
N ASN A 199 -6.81 -18.56 -2.20
CA ASN A 199 -7.35 -17.28 -2.69
C ASN A 199 -7.43 -17.16 -4.21
N GLY A 200 -7.13 -18.21 -4.95
CA GLY A 200 -7.32 -18.27 -6.39
C GLY A 200 -8.80 -18.35 -6.81
N LYS A 201 -9.05 -18.19 -8.13
CA LYS A 201 -10.41 -18.14 -8.72
C LYS A 201 -10.88 -19.49 -9.31
N SER A 202 -10.05 -20.54 -9.28
CA SER A 202 -10.46 -21.86 -9.83
C SER A 202 -11.59 -22.49 -9.01
N GLN A 203 -12.42 -23.31 -9.65
CA GLN A 203 -13.47 -24.07 -8.95
C GLN A 203 -12.89 -24.92 -7.80
N ARG A 204 -11.66 -25.44 -7.98
CA ARG A 204 -10.96 -26.18 -6.94
C ARG A 204 -10.66 -25.30 -5.73
N ALA A 205 -10.18 -24.08 -5.93
CA ALA A 205 -9.94 -23.12 -4.83
C ALA A 205 -11.25 -22.76 -4.11
N VAL A 206 -12.33 -22.55 -4.86
CA VAL A 206 -13.66 -22.28 -4.29
C VAL A 206 -14.14 -23.45 -3.41
N ARG A 207 -14.07 -24.69 -3.92
CA ARG A 207 -14.44 -25.88 -3.14
C ARG A 207 -13.57 -26.08 -1.89
N MET A 208 -12.27 -25.78 -1.99
CA MET A 208 -11.37 -25.85 -0.83
C MET A 208 -11.78 -24.84 0.25
N ARG A 209 -12.10 -23.60 -0.12
CA ARG A 209 -12.59 -22.58 0.83
C ARG A 209 -13.90 -22.98 1.48
N GLN A 210 -14.87 -23.44 0.68
CA GLN A 210 -16.16 -23.92 1.19
C GLN A 210 -16.03 -25.10 2.16
N ALA A 211 -15.03 -25.97 1.93
CA ALA A 211 -14.70 -27.08 2.81
C ALA A 211 -13.79 -26.71 4.00
N GLY A 212 -13.49 -25.43 4.22
CA GLY A 212 -12.58 -24.96 5.28
C GLY A 212 -11.14 -25.46 5.16
N LYS A 213 -10.72 -25.95 3.98
CA LYS A 213 -9.38 -26.46 3.74
C LYS A 213 -8.38 -25.32 3.63
N ARG A 214 -7.29 -25.40 4.40
CA ARG A 214 -6.20 -24.42 4.36
C ARG A 214 -4.98 -24.98 3.64
N LEU A 215 -4.28 -24.12 2.89
CA LEU A 215 -2.95 -24.40 2.36
C LEU A 215 -1.92 -24.24 3.50
N PRO A 216 -0.86 -25.04 3.51
CA PRO A 216 0.19 -24.85 4.49
C PRO A 216 1.00 -23.59 4.18
N CYS A 217 1.49 -22.91 5.23
CA CYS A 217 2.55 -21.94 5.12
C CYS A 217 3.86 -22.66 4.74
N MET A 218 4.63 -22.13 3.80
CA MET A 218 5.87 -22.75 3.35
C MET A 218 7.06 -21.85 3.66
N LEU A 219 8.12 -22.43 4.20
CA LEU A 219 9.43 -21.78 4.35
C LEU A 219 10.55 -22.74 3.92
N PRO A 220 11.65 -22.20 3.36
CA PRO A 220 12.83 -23.02 3.07
C PRO A 220 13.44 -23.63 4.34
N PHE A 221 14.22 -24.71 4.20
CA PHE A 221 15.04 -25.24 5.30
C PHE A 221 16.03 -24.19 5.78
N GLY A 222 16.40 -24.29 7.06
CA GLY A 222 17.34 -23.38 7.72
C GLY A 222 16.66 -22.50 8.77
N GLN A 223 17.20 -22.47 9.98
CA GLN A 223 16.65 -21.76 11.13
C GLN A 223 16.49 -20.26 10.83
N LYS A 224 17.41 -19.66 10.03
CA LYS A 224 17.36 -18.25 9.64
C LYS A 224 16.00 -17.78 9.10
N TYR A 225 15.26 -18.64 8.36
CA TYR A 225 13.96 -18.28 7.81
C TYR A 225 12.84 -18.19 8.86
N LEU A 226 13.02 -18.86 10.01
CA LEU A 226 12.13 -18.72 11.15
C LEU A 226 12.50 -17.48 12.00
N ASP A 227 13.78 -17.17 12.07
CA ASP A 227 14.33 -16.08 12.87
C ASP A 227 14.29 -14.73 12.13
N ASN A 228 14.12 -14.73 10.80
CA ASN A 228 13.96 -13.52 10.01
C ASN A 228 12.83 -12.66 10.58
N LYS A 229 13.11 -11.38 10.69
CA LYS A 229 12.20 -10.40 11.30
C LYS A 229 11.37 -9.66 10.24
N ILE A 230 10.19 -9.29 10.66
CA ILE A 230 9.20 -8.59 9.84
C ILE A 230 8.40 -7.62 10.71
N GLN A 231 7.92 -6.55 10.12
CA GLN A 231 7.04 -5.59 10.78
C GLN A 231 5.68 -5.55 10.07
N PHE A 232 4.71 -4.98 10.75
CA PHE A 232 3.36 -4.78 10.24
C PHE A 232 2.90 -3.37 10.53
N VAL A 233 1.95 -2.88 9.77
CA VAL A 233 1.22 -1.65 10.07
C VAL A 233 -0.27 -1.95 9.94
N HIS A 234 -1.05 -1.53 10.95
CA HIS A 234 -2.49 -1.68 10.87
C HIS A 234 -3.06 -0.74 9.80
N VAL A 235 -4.00 -1.23 8.99
CA VAL A 235 -4.59 -0.42 7.90
C VAL A 235 -5.30 0.83 8.44
N ASP A 236 -5.89 0.75 9.62
CA ASP A 236 -6.57 1.89 10.27
C ASP A 236 -5.55 2.94 10.77
N ASP A 237 -4.38 2.51 11.28
CA ASP A 237 -3.30 3.43 11.65
C ASP A 237 -2.76 4.18 10.43
N MET A 238 -2.67 3.51 9.29
CA MET A 238 -2.27 4.16 8.04
C MET A 238 -3.31 5.19 7.59
N ALA A 239 -4.60 4.88 7.70
CA ALA A 239 -5.67 5.83 7.41
C ALA A 239 -5.63 7.01 8.39
N ALA A 240 -5.42 6.75 9.69
CA ALA A 240 -5.27 7.78 10.72
C ALA A 240 -4.06 8.69 10.45
N LEU A 241 -2.93 8.13 10.02
CA LEU A 241 -1.74 8.91 9.65
C LEU A 241 -2.01 9.85 8.47
N ILE A 242 -2.64 9.35 7.40
CA ILE A 242 -3.02 10.19 6.25
C ILE A 242 -3.97 11.29 6.70
N ALA A 243 -4.99 10.98 7.47
CA ALA A 243 -5.94 11.96 7.97
C ALA A 243 -5.27 12.97 8.93
N TRP A 244 -4.28 12.55 9.72
CA TRP A 244 -3.48 13.42 10.58
C TRP A 244 -2.65 14.41 9.76
N ILE A 245 -2.00 13.95 8.68
CA ILE A 245 -1.25 14.80 7.74
C ILE A 245 -2.19 15.82 7.10
N LEU A 246 -3.37 15.40 6.62
CA LEU A 246 -4.35 16.27 5.95
C LEU A 246 -4.86 17.41 6.82
N ARG A 247 -4.92 17.24 8.15
CA ARG A 247 -5.38 18.27 9.10
C ARG A 247 -4.33 19.32 9.40
N ARG A 248 -3.09 19.17 8.93
CA ARG A 248 -1.99 20.09 9.22
C ARG A 248 -1.62 20.94 8.02
N GLU A 249 -1.16 22.14 8.30
CA GLU A 249 -0.53 22.95 7.25
C GLU A 249 0.86 22.39 6.96
N PRO A 250 1.15 21.97 5.73
CA PRO A 250 2.44 21.43 5.37
C PRO A 250 3.49 22.55 5.23
N GLU A 251 4.74 22.19 5.41
CA GLU A 251 5.84 23.04 4.95
C GLU A 251 5.82 23.06 3.41
N ALA A 252 5.61 24.25 2.84
CA ALA A 252 5.53 24.41 1.40
C ALA A 252 6.81 23.91 0.70
N GLN A 253 6.63 23.18 -0.41
CA GLN A 253 7.70 22.61 -1.25
C GLN A 253 8.60 21.59 -0.56
N ARG A 254 8.23 21.09 0.62
CA ARG A 254 8.99 20.04 1.29
C ARG A 254 8.58 18.66 0.80
N LEU A 255 9.58 17.85 0.41
CA LEU A 255 9.41 16.41 0.26
C LEU A 255 9.68 15.74 1.61
N THR A 256 8.69 15.06 2.14
CA THR A 256 8.77 14.28 3.37
C THR A 256 8.59 12.80 3.07
N VAL A 257 9.61 11.99 3.35
CA VAL A 257 9.56 10.53 3.21
C VAL A 257 9.52 9.92 4.60
N LEU A 258 8.58 9.01 4.85
CA LEU A 258 8.39 8.37 6.16
C LEU A 258 8.23 6.86 6.00
N ASN A 259 9.05 6.10 6.70
CA ASN A 259 8.84 4.68 6.95
C ASN A 259 7.73 4.50 7.98
N VAL A 260 6.75 3.65 7.69
CA VAL A 260 5.56 3.47 8.53
C VAL A 260 5.40 2.01 8.93
N ALA A 261 5.54 1.73 10.23
CA ALA A 261 5.28 0.42 10.82
C ALA A 261 4.56 0.60 12.16
N GLY A 262 3.94 -0.48 12.65
CA GLY A 262 3.38 -0.54 13.99
C GLY A 262 4.46 -0.36 15.06
N ARG A 263 4.04 -0.01 16.25
CA ARG A 263 4.92 0.20 17.42
C ARG A 263 5.56 -1.11 17.89
N GLY A 264 6.57 -0.99 18.72
CA GLY A 264 7.23 -2.12 19.38
C GLY A 264 8.17 -2.89 18.46
N GLU A 265 8.60 -4.07 18.95
CA GLU A 265 9.62 -4.88 18.29
C GLU A 265 9.10 -5.55 17.01
N PRO A 266 9.97 -5.73 16.00
CA PRO A 266 9.67 -6.57 14.85
C PRO A 266 9.39 -8.03 15.28
N MET A 267 8.49 -8.69 14.57
CA MET A 267 8.13 -10.08 14.84
C MET A 267 8.97 -11.04 14.00
N THR A 268 9.28 -12.23 14.54
CA THR A 268 9.88 -13.30 13.74
C THR A 268 8.81 -14.07 12.96
N PHE A 269 9.21 -14.71 11.85
CA PHE A 269 8.30 -15.61 11.14
C PHE A 269 7.79 -16.75 12.03
N ALA A 270 8.62 -17.25 12.96
CA ALA A 270 8.19 -18.26 13.94
C ALA A 270 7.02 -17.77 14.80
N GLN A 271 7.10 -16.54 15.34
CA GLN A 271 6.01 -15.92 16.09
C GLN A 271 4.75 -15.73 15.23
N CYS A 272 4.90 -15.26 13.99
CA CYS A 272 3.79 -15.10 13.07
C CYS A 272 3.07 -16.42 12.78
N ILE A 273 3.83 -17.51 12.54
CA ILE A 273 3.29 -18.85 12.30
C ILE A 273 2.51 -19.36 13.51
N GLN A 274 3.06 -19.14 14.72
CA GLN A 274 2.42 -19.54 15.98
C GLN A 274 1.08 -18.79 16.19
N ILE A 275 1.06 -17.47 16.04
CA ILE A 275 -0.14 -16.65 16.24
C ILE A 275 -1.20 -16.97 15.18
N ALA A 276 -0.80 -17.17 13.93
CA ALA A 276 -1.71 -17.53 12.84
C ALA A 276 -2.22 -18.98 12.94
N HIS A 277 -1.71 -19.78 13.87
CA HIS A 277 -1.94 -21.23 13.94
C HIS A 277 -1.75 -21.90 12.56
N ALA A 278 -0.74 -21.44 11.81
CA ALA A 278 -0.49 -21.90 10.46
C ALA A 278 0.26 -23.25 10.45
N LYS A 279 -0.21 -24.18 9.62
CA LYS A 279 0.53 -25.43 9.39
C LYS A 279 1.77 -25.13 8.57
N LEU A 280 2.96 -25.31 9.14
CA LEU A 280 4.23 -25.09 8.47
C LEU A 280 4.69 -26.33 7.71
N ILE A 281 5.11 -26.13 6.44
CA ILE A 281 5.89 -27.11 5.65
C ILE A 281 7.25 -26.48 5.30
N ARG A 282 8.32 -27.27 5.50
CA ARG A 282 9.67 -26.86 5.13
C ARG A 282 10.03 -27.46 3.77
N VAL A 283 10.66 -26.66 2.92
CA VAL A 283 11.05 -27.04 1.56
C VAL A 283 12.56 -26.87 1.33
N PRO A 284 13.18 -27.58 0.35
CA PRO A 284 14.63 -27.58 0.15
C PRO A 284 15.27 -26.23 -0.25
N GLY A 285 14.52 -25.17 -0.37
CA GLY A 285 15.02 -23.83 -0.69
C GLY A 285 13.98 -22.97 -1.38
N GLN A 286 14.33 -21.70 -1.62
CA GLN A 286 13.43 -20.78 -2.33
C GLN A 286 13.02 -21.28 -3.72
N TRP A 287 13.90 -22.00 -4.41
CA TRP A 287 13.60 -22.58 -5.73
C TRP A 287 12.44 -23.58 -5.68
N ALA A 288 12.42 -24.44 -4.65
CA ALA A 288 11.34 -25.41 -4.47
C ALA A 288 10.03 -24.73 -4.10
N MET A 289 10.08 -23.73 -3.21
CA MET A 289 8.92 -22.89 -2.86
C MET A 289 8.36 -22.19 -4.11
N ARG A 290 9.24 -21.62 -4.95
CA ARG A 290 8.85 -20.98 -6.22
C ARG A 290 8.16 -21.96 -7.15
N ARG A 291 8.65 -23.21 -7.28
CA ARG A 291 8.02 -24.25 -8.11
C ARG A 291 6.61 -24.61 -7.61
N VAL A 292 6.45 -24.78 -6.30
CA VAL A 292 5.12 -25.06 -5.72
C VAL A 292 4.17 -23.90 -5.97
N LEU A 293 4.60 -22.66 -5.71
CA LEU A 293 3.78 -21.48 -5.98
C LEU A 293 3.44 -21.33 -7.47
N GLN A 294 4.38 -21.69 -8.39
CA GLN A 294 4.10 -21.67 -9.83
C GLN A 294 2.95 -22.63 -10.20
N VAL A 295 2.92 -23.82 -9.61
CA VAL A 295 1.82 -24.77 -9.84
C VAL A 295 0.51 -24.23 -9.28
N LEU A 296 0.51 -23.71 -8.07
CA LEU A 296 -0.67 -23.13 -7.43
C LEU A 296 -1.20 -21.89 -8.18
N TRP A 297 -0.30 -21.07 -8.72
CA TRP A 297 -0.61 -19.92 -9.55
C TRP A 297 -1.22 -20.35 -10.89
N ASN A 298 -0.57 -21.26 -11.62
CA ASN A 298 -1.02 -21.72 -12.94
C ASN A 298 -2.37 -22.47 -12.86
N THR A 299 -2.62 -23.17 -11.74
CA THR A 299 -3.91 -23.82 -11.47
C THR A 299 -4.95 -22.90 -10.86
N ASN A 300 -4.60 -21.63 -10.68
CA ASN A 300 -5.46 -20.61 -10.05
C ASN A 300 -6.04 -21.05 -8.69
N ILE A 301 -5.24 -21.81 -7.92
CA ILE A 301 -5.56 -22.18 -6.52
C ILE A 301 -5.11 -21.09 -5.56
N SER A 302 -3.96 -20.46 -5.84
CA SER A 302 -3.43 -19.35 -5.06
C SER A 302 -3.17 -18.14 -5.96
N ALA A 303 -3.45 -16.95 -5.44
CA ALA A 303 -3.15 -15.67 -6.07
C ALA A 303 -1.73 -15.14 -5.72
N ILE A 304 -0.91 -15.94 -5.02
CA ILE A 304 0.46 -15.57 -4.67
C ILE A 304 1.37 -15.85 -5.87
N PRO A 305 1.97 -14.82 -6.51
CA PRO A 305 2.85 -15.03 -7.65
C PRO A 305 4.18 -15.67 -7.19
N PRO A 306 4.79 -16.55 -8.02
CA PRO A 306 6.09 -17.16 -7.69
C PRO A 306 7.21 -16.14 -7.46
N ASP A 307 7.10 -14.99 -8.10
CA ASP A 307 8.06 -13.87 -7.99
C ASP A 307 8.03 -13.19 -6.60
N ALA A 308 7.01 -13.48 -5.77
CA ALA A 308 6.91 -12.99 -4.40
C ALA A 308 7.80 -13.75 -3.41
N VAL A 309 8.36 -14.92 -3.78
CA VAL A 309 9.13 -15.78 -2.86
C VAL A 309 10.24 -15.03 -2.12
N PRO A 310 11.11 -14.22 -2.76
CA PRO A 310 12.12 -13.47 -2.02
C PRO A 310 11.51 -12.53 -0.96
N TYR A 311 10.39 -11.88 -1.29
CA TYR A 311 9.66 -10.97 -0.41
C TYR A 311 8.88 -11.67 0.71
N MET A 312 8.64 -12.98 0.59
CA MET A 312 7.94 -13.79 1.60
C MET A 312 8.90 -14.53 2.54
N THR A 313 10.20 -14.53 2.23
CA THR A 313 11.20 -15.30 2.98
C THR A 313 12.37 -14.47 3.46
N GLY A 314 12.51 -13.24 2.99
CA GLY A 314 13.56 -12.31 3.37
C GLY A 314 13.32 -11.66 4.73
N GLN A 315 14.33 -10.99 5.24
CA GLN A 315 14.22 -10.15 6.43
C GLN A 315 13.76 -8.75 6.03
N TYR A 316 12.76 -8.23 6.73
CA TYR A 316 12.21 -6.90 6.50
C TYR A 316 12.19 -6.12 7.81
N ILE A 317 13.02 -5.10 7.92
CA ILE A 317 13.04 -4.21 9.08
C ILE A 317 13.26 -2.78 8.61
N MET A 318 12.43 -1.86 9.10
CA MET A 318 12.56 -0.42 8.87
C MET A 318 12.80 0.33 10.17
N ASN A 319 13.66 1.33 10.12
CA ASN A 319 13.71 2.35 11.17
C ASN A 319 12.53 3.31 11.01
N THR A 320 11.84 3.61 12.10
CA THR A 320 10.68 4.52 12.14
C THR A 320 10.92 5.76 13.00
N ASP A 321 12.16 6.08 13.34
CA ASP A 321 12.48 7.22 14.21
C ASP A 321 12.09 8.55 13.57
N ARG A 322 12.19 8.65 12.23
CA ARG A 322 11.71 9.84 11.49
C ARG A 322 10.21 10.03 11.64
N LEU A 323 9.41 8.96 11.58
CA LEU A 323 7.97 9.00 11.82
C LEU A 323 7.66 9.40 13.26
N LYS A 324 8.37 8.84 14.25
CA LYS A 324 8.21 9.20 15.66
C LYS A 324 8.48 10.68 15.89
N GLY A 325 9.60 11.18 15.34
CA GLY A 325 9.94 12.61 15.42
C GLY A 325 8.91 13.51 14.72
N PHE A 326 8.38 13.08 13.57
CA PHE A 326 7.38 13.80 12.80
C PHE A 326 6.03 13.93 13.53
N LEU A 327 5.59 12.86 14.19
CA LEU A 327 4.33 12.83 14.95
C LEU A 327 4.49 13.39 16.39
N GLY A 328 5.70 13.39 16.94
CA GLY A 328 5.99 13.88 18.29
C GLY A 328 5.12 13.21 19.34
N ALA A 329 4.49 14.01 20.19
CA ALA A 329 3.62 13.52 21.28
C ALA A 329 2.38 12.75 20.81
N GLU A 330 1.97 12.90 19.55
CA GLU A 330 0.80 12.23 19.00
C GLU A 330 1.13 10.85 18.36
N TYR A 331 2.40 10.44 18.40
CA TYR A 331 2.85 9.20 17.77
C TYR A 331 2.03 7.98 18.18
N GLU A 332 1.83 7.77 19.47
CA GLU A 332 1.10 6.59 19.98
C GLU A 332 -0.42 6.66 19.72
N GLN A 333 -0.95 7.86 19.54
CA GLN A 333 -2.35 8.06 19.20
C GLN A 333 -2.60 7.76 17.70
N VAL A 334 -1.67 8.18 16.83
CA VAL A 334 -1.80 8.01 15.38
C VAL A 334 -1.41 6.58 14.96
N ILE A 335 -0.32 6.06 15.51
CA ILE A 335 0.11 4.65 15.34
C ILE A 335 -0.30 3.91 16.61
N SER A 336 -1.56 3.56 16.71
CA SER A 336 -2.16 3.01 17.92
C SER A 336 -1.78 1.55 18.19
N LYS A 337 -1.54 0.77 17.12
CA LYS A 337 -1.26 -0.66 17.21
C LYS A 337 0.24 -0.96 17.23
N THR A 338 0.61 -1.97 18.02
CA THR A 338 1.95 -2.58 17.90
C THR A 338 2.01 -3.49 16.67
N ASN A 339 3.23 -3.92 16.29
CA ASN A 339 3.42 -4.97 15.26
C ASN A 339 2.62 -6.24 15.60
N LEU A 340 2.63 -6.63 16.88
CA LEU A 340 1.90 -7.78 17.38
C LEU A 340 0.38 -7.58 17.27
N ASP A 341 -0.15 -6.45 17.76
CA ASP A 341 -1.59 -6.17 17.73
C ASP A 341 -2.12 -6.13 16.30
N ALA A 342 -1.40 -5.43 15.40
CA ALA A 342 -1.78 -5.34 13.99
C ALA A 342 -1.82 -6.72 13.31
N PHE A 343 -0.82 -7.57 13.60
CA PHE A 343 -0.78 -8.92 13.06
C PHE A 343 -1.88 -9.80 13.67
N ALA A 344 -2.02 -9.80 14.99
CA ALA A 344 -3.00 -10.63 15.71
C ALA A 344 -4.45 -10.31 15.29
N ASP A 345 -4.78 -9.03 15.08
CA ASP A 345 -6.09 -8.59 14.59
C ASP A 345 -6.45 -9.21 13.22
N SER A 346 -5.46 -9.54 12.40
CA SER A 346 -5.69 -10.25 11.13
C SER A 346 -6.24 -11.67 11.29
N PHE A 347 -6.20 -12.23 12.50
CA PHE A 347 -6.61 -13.61 12.84
C PHE A 347 -7.67 -13.65 13.97
N ALA A 348 -8.08 -12.49 14.48
CA ALA A 348 -9.21 -12.39 15.40
C ALA A 348 -10.47 -12.89 14.68
N ALA A 349 -11.22 -13.81 15.32
CA ALA A 349 -12.38 -14.50 14.76
C ALA A 349 -13.58 -13.55 14.62
#